data_a27e00d7738de62c4f98fb7b6ed619ad
#
_entry.id   a27e00d7738de62c4f98fb7b6ed619ad
#
_cell.length_a   1.000
_cell.length_b   1.000
_cell.length_c   1.000
_cell.angle_alpha   90.00
_cell.angle_beta   90.00
_cell.angle_gamma   90.00
#
_symmetry.space_group_name_H-M   'P 1'
#
loop_
_entity.id
_entity.type
_entity.pdbx_description
1 polymer ?
#
loop_
_entity_poly.entity_id
_entity_poly.type
_entity_poly.pdbx_seq_one_letter_code
_entity_poly.pdbx_strand_id
1 'polypeptide(L)'
;PLGKQMVMHADSLEREVQFSLLLDASRLYKGFQGDEKVLVHGIIDGYFEVDGEVWLFDYKTDRVTPEDAAETLTSRYSGQLNIYAQALVAMGKPMPRRFIYAFSAEKIITLD
;
A
#
# COMPACT_ATOMS: atom_id res chain seq x y z
N PRO A 1 11.45 -10.82 -8.21
CA PRO A 1 10.27 -11.08 -7.39
C PRO A 1 10.33 -10.39 -6.03
N LEU A 2 9.21 -10.04 -5.48
CA LEU A 2 9.10 -9.28 -4.24
C LEU A 2 9.75 -10.01 -3.06
N GLY A 3 9.49 -11.31 -2.92
CA GLY A 3 10.03 -12.09 -1.81
C GLY A 3 11.55 -12.12 -1.80
N LYS A 4 12.16 -12.24 -2.97
CA LYS A 4 13.61 -12.22 -3.10
C LYS A 4 14.17 -10.85 -2.71
N GLN A 5 13.52 -9.76 -3.14
CA GLN A 5 13.95 -8.42 -2.78
C GLN A 5 13.81 -8.17 -1.28
N MET A 6 12.77 -8.69 -0.65
CA MET A 6 12.60 -8.59 0.80
C MET A 6 13.76 -9.24 1.55
N VAL A 7 14.21 -10.41 1.12
CA VAL A 7 15.34 -11.10 1.73
C VAL A 7 16.64 -10.31 1.52
N MET A 8 16.86 -9.82 0.31
CA MET A 8 18.06 -9.05 -0.02
C MET A 8 18.14 -7.71 0.71
N HIS A 9 17.00 -7.13 1.06
CA HIS A 9 16.91 -5.81 1.69
C HIS A 9 16.29 -5.89 3.10
N ALA A 10 16.53 -7.02 3.78
CA ALA A 10 15.97 -7.25 5.13
C ALA A 10 16.35 -6.18 6.14
N ASP A 11 17.51 -5.56 5.97
CA ASP A 11 17.98 -4.51 6.90
C ASP A 11 17.06 -3.30 6.93
N SER A 12 16.38 -3.00 5.82
CA SER A 12 15.46 -1.86 5.73
C SER A 12 13.99 -2.27 5.85
N LEU A 13 13.71 -3.58 6.01
CA LEU A 13 12.35 -4.08 6.07
C LEU A 13 11.67 -3.69 7.38
N GLU A 14 10.57 -2.97 7.25
CA GLU A 14 9.67 -2.62 8.36
C GLU A 14 8.34 -3.33 8.14
N ARG A 15 7.80 -3.94 9.19
CA ARG A 15 6.55 -4.70 9.12
C ARG A 15 5.57 -4.20 10.17
N GLU A 16 4.28 -4.36 9.87
CA GLU A 16 3.19 -3.98 10.79
C GLU A 16 3.36 -2.55 11.28
N VAL A 17 3.54 -1.62 10.34
CA VAL A 17 3.82 -0.23 10.65
C VAL A 17 2.52 0.51 10.92
N GLN A 18 2.30 0.92 12.15
CA GLN A 18 1.13 1.71 12.53
C GLN A 18 1.31 3.14 12.04
N PHE A 19 0.23 3.74 11.57
CA PHE A 19 0.25 5.13 11.15
C PHE A 19 -1.05 5.85 11.53
N SER A 20 -0.94 7.17 11.60
CA SER A 20 -2.08 8.08 11.68
C SER A 20 -1.87 9.15 10.63
N LEU A 21 -2.88 9.40 9.80
CA LEU A 21 -2.79 10.33 8.70
C LEU A 21 -4.01 11.24 8.70
N LEU A 22 -3.78 12.55 8.63
CA LEU A 22 -4.86 13.53 8.56
C LEU A 22 -5.12 13.84 7.09
N LEU A 23 -6.34 13.54 6.64
CA LEU A 23 -6.76 13.76 5.26
C LEU A 23 -7.95 14.67 5.19
N ASP A 24 -8.10 15.39 4.08
CA ASP A 24 -9.31 16.13 3.79
C ASP A 24 -10.48 15.16 3.64
N ALA A 25 -11.61 15.44 4.27
CA ALA A 25 -12.79 14.58 4.17
C ALA A 25 -13.26 14.43 2.72
N SER A 26 -13.08 15.46 1.90
CA SER A 26 -13.43 15.41 0.47
C SER A 26 -12.65 14.37 -0.32
N ARG A 27 -11.50 13.92 0.18
CA ARG A 27 -10.70 12.87 -0.47
C ARG A 27 -11.21 11.47 -0.13
N LEU A 28 -11.92 11.33 0.99
CA LEU A 28 -12.42 10.04 1.48
C LEU A 28 -13.89 9.81 1.14
N TYR A 29 -14.68 10.88 1.11
CA TYR A 29 -16.12 10.80 0.92
C TYR A 29 -16.50 11.55 -0.34
N LYS A 30 -16.99 10.79 -1.33
CA LYS A 30 -17.44 11.35 -2.59
C LYS A 30 -18.58 12.35 -2.35
N GLY A 31 -18.47 13.52 -2.95
CA GLY A 31 -19.49 14.56 -2.82
C GLY A 31 -19.36 15.43 -1.59
N PHE A 32 -18.45 15.10 -0.67
CA PHE A 32 -18.21 15.93 0.49
C PHE A 32 -17.50 17.23 0.09
N GLN A 33 -18.00 18.35 0.56
CA GLN A 33 -17.42 19.67 0.32
C GLN A 33 -17.15 20.35 1.65
N GLY A 34 -15.93 20.88 1.83
CA GLY A 34 -15.55 21.57 3.04
C GLY A 34 -14.09 21.35 3.40
N ASP A 35 -13.67 22.01 4.46
CA ASP A 35 -12.28 22.00 4.91
C ASP A 35 -12.04 21.03 6.07
N GLU A 36 -13.00 20.18 6.38
CA GLU A 36 -12.86 19.25 7.49
C GLU A 36 -11.82 18.19 7.21
N LYS A 37 -11.07 17.85 8.26
CA LYS A 37 -10.05 16.81 8.21
C LYS A 37 -10.56 15.55 8.90
N VAL A 38 -10.14 14.41 8.40
CA VAL A 38 -10.43 13.11 9.00
C VAL A 38 -9.12 12.45 9.37
N LEU A 39 -9.02 11.97 10.59
CA LEU A 39 -7.85 11.23 11.05
C LEU A 39 -8.03 9.76 10.69
N VAL A 40 -7.13 9.25 9.88
CA VAL A 40 -7.15 7.85 9.43
C VAL A 40 -6.04 7.11 10.15
N HIS A 41 -6.41 6.03 10.85
CA HIS A 41 -5.47 5.12 11.49
C HIS A 41 -5.41 3.83 10.68
N GLY A 42 -4.23 3.27 10.60
CA GLY A 42 -4.07 2.00 9.91
C GLY A 42 -2.76 1.32 10.23
N ILE A 43 -2.60 0.13 9.65
CA ILE A 43 -1.38 -0.67 9.77
C ILE A 43 -0.96 -1.06 8.36
N ILE A 44 0.27 -0.69 8.01
CA ILE A 44 0.88 -1.08 6.74
C ILE A 44 1.52 -2.44 6.95
N ASP A 45 1.24 -3.42 6.08
CA ASP A 45 1.83 -4.76 6.19
C ASP A 45 3.36 -4.70 6.17
N GLY A 46 3.92 -3.91 5.27
CA GLY A 46 5.35 -3.71 5.28
C GLY A 46 5.86 -2.82 4.16
N TYR A 47 7.09 -2.37 4.32
CA TYR A 47 7.84 -1.70 3.27
C TYR A 47 9.33 -1.94 3.47
N PHE A 48 10.09 -1.75 2.42
CA PHE A 48 11.56 -1.83 2.48
C PHE A 48 12.15 -0.91 1.41
N GLU A 49 13.46 -0.68 1.51
CA GLU A 49 14.15 0.21 0.58
C GLU A 49 15.01 -0.59 -0.40
N VAL A 50 14.95 -0.20 -1.67
CA VAL A 50 15.75 -0.79 -2.75
C VAL A 50 16.36 0.38 -3.53
N ASP A 51 17.67 0.55 -3.44
CA ASP A 51 18.42 1.56 -4.20
C ASP A 51 17.80 2.96 -4.12
N GLY A 52 17.40 3.37 -2.92
CA GLY A 52 16.82 4.68 -2.67
C GLY A 52 15.32 4.77 -2.94
N GLU A 53 14.71 3.72 -3.43
CA GLU A 53 13.26 3.63 -3.59
C GLU A 53 12.64 2.92 -2.40
N VAL A 54 11.40 3.29 -2.06
CA VAL A 54 10.62 2.57 -1.06
C VAL A 54 9.62 1.66 -1.79
N TRP A 55 9.59 0.40 -1.39
CA TRP A 55 8.66 -0.59 -1.93
C TRP A 55 7.67 -0.95 -0.83
N LEU A 56 6.43 -0.51 -1.01
CA LEU A 56 5.31 -0.76 -0.11
C LEU A 56 4.57 -2.01 -0.57
N PHE A 57 4.33 -2.94 0.33
CA PHE A 57 3.62 -4.15 -0.03
C PHE A 57 2.47 -4.44 0.95
N ASP A 58 1.47 -5.16 0.45
CA ASP A 58 0.30 -5.54 1.21
C ASP A 58 -0.09 -6.97 0.80
N TYR A 59 -0.50 -7.79 1.77
CA TYR A 59 -0.91 -9.16 1.53
C TYR A 59 -2.42 -9.24 1.47
N LYS A 60 -2.95 -9.90 0.44
CA LYS A 60 -4.40 -10.10 0.30
C LYS A 60 -4.72 -11.59 0.13
N THR A 61 -5.75 -12.03 0.83
CA THR A 61 -6.21 -13.43 0.79
C THR A 61 -7.50 -13.58 -0.01
N ASP A 62 -7.93 -12.54 -0.70
CA ASP A 62 -9.11 -12.59 -1.55
C ASP A 62 -9.00 -13.73 -2.56
N ARG A 63 -10.10 -14.39 -2.82
CA ARG A 63 -10.15 -15.47 -3.82
C ARG A 63 -10.23 -14.84 -5.20
N VAL A 64 -9.14 -14.90 -5.93
CA VAL A 64 -9.03 -14.39 -7.30
C VAL A 64 -8.26 -15.40 -8.13
N THR A 65 -8.52 -15.41 -9.43
CA THR A 65 -7.74 -16.24 -10.36
C THR A 65 -6.51 -15.46 -10.83
N PRO A 66 -5.46 -16.14 -11.32
CA PRO A 66 -4.31 -15.43 -11.87
C PRO A 66 -4.67 -14.48 -13.01
N GLU A 67 -5.73 -14.80 -13.76
CA GLU A 67 -6.17 -14.00 -14.91
C GLU A 67 -6.84 -12.70 -14.50
N ASP A 68 -7.58 -12.68 -13.39
CA ASP A 68 -8.33 -11.50 -12.98
C ASP A 68 -7.76 -10.79 -11.75
N ALA A 69 -6.72 -11.35 -11.13
CA ALA A 69 -6.16 -10.84 -9.87
C ALA A 69 -5.77 -9.36 -9.97
N ALA A 70 -5.06 -8.98 -11.04
CA ALA A 70 -4.57 -7.62 -11.19
C ALA A 70 -5.71 -6.61 -11.26
N GLU A 71 -6.70 -6.88 -12.09
CA GLU A 71 -7.85 -5.98 -12.25
C GLU A 71 -8.70 -5.91 -10.98
N THR A 72 -9.01 -7.06 -10.41
CA THR A 72 -9.90 -7.15 -9.25
C THR A 72 -9.28 -6.49 -8.01
N LEU A 73 -8.03 -6.84 -7.71
CA LEU A 73 -7.38 -6.32 -6.50
C LEU A 73 -6.98 -4.87 -6.64
N THR A 74 -6.57 -4.44 -7.83
CA THR A 74 -6.29 -3.02 -8.07
C THR A 74 -7.56 -2.20 -7.87
N SER A 75 -8.68 -2.65 -8.40
CA SER A 75 -9.96 -1.98 -8.23
C SER A 75 -10.38 -1.88 -6.76
N ARG A 76 -10.19 -2.96 -5.99
CA ARG A 76 -10.60 -2.99 -4.57
C ARG A 76 -9.69 -2.18 -3.66
N TYR A 77 -8.39 -2.21 -3.91
CA TYR A 77 -7.39 -1.80 -2.90
C TYR A 77 -6.50 -0.64 -3.31
N SER A 78 -6.62 -0.11 -4.53
CA SER A 78 -5.79 1.03 -4.94
C SER A 78 -5.95 2.24 -4.01
N GLY A 79 -7.18 2.50 -3.56
CA GLY A 79 -7.45 3.58 -2.61
C GLY A 79 -6.74 3.37 -1.28
N GLN A 80 -6.79 2.14 -0.74
CA GLN A 80 -6.12 1.80 0.51
C GLN A 80 -4.60 1.97 0.39
N LEU A 81 -4.02 1.46 -0.70
CA LEU A 81 -2.57 1.58 -0.89
C LEU A 81 -2.13 3.00 -1.18
N ASN A 82 -2.98 3.82 -1.79
CA ASN A 82 -2.70 5.25 -1.94
C ASN A 82 -2.64 5.95 -0.58
N ILE A 83 -3.53 5.59 0.35
CA ILE A 83 -3.50 6.14 1.71
C ILE A 83 -2.23 5.70 2.42
N TYR A 84 -1.84 4.43 2.30
CA TYR A 84 -0.60 3.92 2.90
C TYR A 84 0.62 4.64 2.33
N ALA A 85 0.64 4.87 1.01
CA ALA A 85 1.74 5.60 0.38
C ALA A 85 1.83 7.03 0.91
N GLN A 86 0.69 7.71 1.06
CA GLN A 86 0.67 9.06 1.62
C GLN A 86 1.14 9.09 3.07
N ALA A 87 0.82 8.04 3.85
CA ALA A 87 1.31 7.94 5.22
C ALA A 87 2.83 7.86 5.26
N LEU A 88 3.44 7.07 4.38
CA LEU A 88 4.90 6.96 4.30
C LEU A 88 5.54 8.28 3.88
N VAL A 89 4.94 8.98 2.93
CA VAL A 89 5.43 10.31 2.52
C VAL A 89 5.35 11.29 3.70
N ALA A 90 4.27 11.25 4.46
CA ALA A 90 4.11 12.10 5.65
C ALA A 90 5.16 11.77 6.73
N MET A 91 5.66 10.54 6.75
CA MET A 91 6.74 10.12 7.66
C MET A 91 8.14 10.45 7.14
N GLY A 92 8.23 11.16 6.02
CA GLY A 92 9.51 11.59 5.45
C GLY A 92 10.09 10.68 4.40
N LYS A 93 9.34 9.66 3.95
CA LYS A 93 9.80 8.74 2.92
C LYS A 93 9.47 9.27 1.52
N PRO A 94 10.22 8.88 0.48
CA PRO A 94 9.83 9.18 -0.89
C PRO A 94 8.55 8.43 -1.25
N MET A 95 7.86 8.88 -2.29
CA MET A 95 6.64 8.21 -2.77
C MET A 95 6.97 6.76 -3.13
N PRO A 96 6.34 5.77 -2.47
CA PRO A 96 6.71 4.38 -2.67
C PRO A 96 6.12 3.77 -3.94
N ARG A 97 6.78 2.74 -4.43
CA ARG A 97 6.16 1.80 -5.35
C ARG A 97 5.22 0.92 -4.54
N ARG A 98 4.12 0.48 -5.14
CA ARG A 98 3.06 -0.22 -4.42
C ARG A 98 2.82 -1.59 -5.03
N PHE A 99 2.77 -2.60 -4.15
CA PHE A 99 2.59 -3.99 -4.57
C PHE A 99 1.56 -4.69 -3.70
N ILE A 100 0.78 -5.57 -4.32
CA ILE A 100 -0.11 -6.49 -3.61
C ILE A 100 0.39 -7.90 -3.88
N TYR A 101 0.52 -8.70 -2.83
CA TYR A 101 0.76 -10.13 -2.97
C TYR A 101 -0.57 -10.87 -2.80
N ALA A 102 -1.05 -11.46 -3.89
CA ALA A 102 -2.31 -12.20 -3.92
C ALA A 102 -2.04 -13.68 -3.64
N PHE A 103 -2.30 -14.11 -2.41
CA PHE A 103 -1.99 -15.49 -2.00
C PHE A 103 -2.74 -16.54 -2.81
N SER A 104 -4.04 -16.33 -3.06
CA SER A 104 -4.84 -17.34 -3.78
C SER A 104 -4.41 -17.53 -5.22
N ALA A 105 -3.84 -16.50 -5.84
CA ALA A 105 -3.35 -16.54 -7.22
C ALA A 105 -1.84 -16.74 -7.31
N GLU A 106 -1.14 -16.71 -6.18
CA GLU A 106 0.32 -16.77 -6.10
C GLU A 106 0.96 -15.72 -7.02
N LYS A 107 0.43 -14.50 -6.99
CA LYS A 107 0.82 -13.46 -7.92
C LYS A 107 1.11 -12.15 -7.22
N ILE A 108 2.13 -11.43 -7.70
CA ILE A 108 2.46 -10.08 -7.24
C ILE A 108 1.89 -9.09 -8.26
N ILE A 109 1.17 -8.10 -7.75
CA ILE A 109 0.53 -7.08 -8.57
C ILE A 109 1.18 -5.74 -8.28
N THR A 110 1.64 -5.08 -9.32
CA THR A 110 2.20 -3.73 -9.23
C THR A 110 1.10 -2.73 -9.53
N LEU A 111 0.97 -1.72 -8.65
CA LEU A 111 -0.12 -0.73 -8.73
C LEU A 111 0.32 0.61 -9.34
N ASP A 112 1.47 0.68 -9.89
CA ASP A 112 1.99 1.92 -10.49
C ASP A 112 1.37 2.21 -11.85
#